data_45865318c9fca13681db0948cf1ec9a2
#
_entry.id   45865318c9fca13681db0948cf1ec9a2
#
_cell.length_a   1.000
_cell.length_b   1.000
_cell.length_c   1.000
_cell.angle_alpha   90.00
_cell.angle_beta   90.00
_cell.angle_gamma   90.00
#
_symmetry.space_group_name_H-M   'P 1'
#
loop_
_entity.id
_entity.type
_entity.pdbx_description
1 polymer ?
#
loop_
_entity_poly.entity_id
_entity_poly.type
_entity_poly.pdbx_seq_one_letter_code
_entity_poly.pdbx_strand_id
1 'polypeptide(L)'
;MQKKKLLVTASTFPRWKGDTEPRFVLDLCSHMTDRFDVTVLVPAAPGAKDREVLEGVRVIRYHYFPIRKWETLCYPGAIVPRIKEKKIRIVLVPFLFLSLYFHLFKILADYDIIHAHWLIPQGIVQSFFSKPYVVTGHGGDVTSLNKGILKALKIKCLRKAEHVTVVSEDLKGKVQELAPQICPSVISMGVDTGKFGRQHYVPDYFGQKSKKVVLFVGRLAEKKGVTYLIRAMKEIDAMLVIVGDGPLRHELQAQAGELEKGKVKFLGGKTHEELKVIFASADVFAAPSVTAKDGDQEGLPTVVMEAMASGLPVVASRSGGIPQLITDGVNGLLCEEKNVRQLKDNISKLLNDEELYHRLVEEEKKTISNYDYRTIAGRYMEIYE
;
A
#
# COMPACT_ATOMS: atom_id res chain seq x y z
N MET A 1 -34.01 -7.51 1.91
CA MET A 1 -33.85 -6.15 1.34
C MET A 1 -32.83 -6.20 0.21
N GLN A 2 -33.02 -5.43 -0.85
CA GLN A 2 -32.05 -5.34 -1.94
C GLN A 2 -30.81 -4.59 -1.43
N LYS A 3 -29.59 -5.11 -1.70
CA LYS A 3 -28.35 -4.44 -1.30
C LYS A 3 -28.22 -3.10 -2.05
N LYS A 4 -27.77 -2.04 -1.33
CA LYS A 4 -27.38 -0.79 -1.98
C LYS A 4 -26.20 -1.05 -2.93
N LYS A 5 -26.16 -0.35 -4.06
CA LYS A 5 -25.11 -0.46 -5.08
C LYS A 5 -23.99 0.53 -4.77
N LEU A 6 -22.79 0.01 -4.50
CA LEU A 6 -21.58 0.78 -4.24
C LEU A 6 -20.68 0.78 -5.48
N LEU A 7 -20.37 1.96 -6.01
CA LEU A 7 -19.33 2.16 -7.03
C LEU A 7 -18.04 2.64 -6.37
N VAL A 8 -16.99 1.87 -6.52
CA VAL A 8 -15.62 2.25 -6.12
C VAL A 8 -14.81 2.58 -7.36
N THR A 9 -14.06 3.68 -7.35
CA THR A 9 -13.14 4.02 -8.42
C THR A 9 -11.71 3.99 -7.92
N ALA A 10 -10.79 3.38 -8.68
CA ALA A 10 -9.39 3.24 -8.29
C ALA A 10 -8.45 3.31 -9.52
N SER A 11 -7.18 3.67 -9.31
CA SER A 11 -6.17 3.66 -10.37
C SER A 11 -5.27 2.43 -10.33
N THR A 12 -5.13 1.78 -9.17
CA THR A 12 -4.35 0.56 -8.96
C THR A 12 -5.25 -0.54 -8.45
N PHE A 13 -5.26 -1.69 -9.13
CA PHE A 13 -6.12 -2.83 -8.81
C PHE A 13 -5.54 -4.11 -9.42
N PRO A 14 -5.67 -5.28 -8.80
CA PRO A 14 -5.19 -6.54 -9.38
C PRO A 14 -5.85 -6.84 -10.73
N ARG A 15 -5.06 -7.39 -11.67
CA ARG A 15 -5.53 -7.77 -13.01
C ARG A 15 -6.32 -9.06 -13.01
N TRP A 16 -5.94 -9.99 -12.11
CA TRP A 16 -6.55 -11.31 -11.92
C TRP A 16 -6.27 -11.84 -10.51
N LYS A 17 -6.85 -12.96 -10.17
CA LYS A 17 -6.56 -13.65 -8.91
C LYS A 17 -5.08 -14.10 -8.88
N GLY A 18 -4.35 -13.72 -7.84
CA GLY A 18 -2.91 -14.05 -7.70
C GLY A 18 -1.98 -13.07 -8.43
N ASP A 19 -2.46 -11.90 -8.88
CA ASP A 19 -1.60 -10.84 -9.40
C ASP A 19 -0.69 -10.26 -8.29
N THR A 20 0.44 -9.70 -8.71
CA THR A 20 1.41 -9.03 -7.82
C THR A 20 1.08 -7.55 -7.57
N GLU A 21 0.08 -6.99 -8.26
CA GLU A 21 -0.38 -5.62 -8.01
C GLU A 21 -1.05 -5.49 -6.63
N PRO A 22 -0.98 -4.30 -6.00
CA PRO A 22 -1.56 -4.08 -4.68
C PRO A 22 -3.05 -4.41 -4.61
N ARG A 23 -3.43 -5.19 -3.61
CA ARG A 23 -4.80 -5.71 -3.45
C ARG A 23 -5.68 -4.90 -2.51
N PHE A 24 -5.15 -3.94 -1.78
CA PHE A 24 -5.83 -3.30 -0.64
C PHE A 24 -7.23 -2.73 -0.96
N VAL A 25 -7.47 -2.24 -2.19
CA VAL A 25 -8.82 -1.82 -2.61
C VAL A 25 -9.72 -3.02 -2.84
N LEU A 26 -9.22 -4.09 -3.46
CA LEU A 26 -9.98 -5.33 -3.63
C LEU A 26 -10.32 -5.97 -2.29
N ASP A 27 -9.34 -6.07 -1.39
CA ASP A 27 -9.52 -6.68 -0.08
C ASP A 27 -10.55 -5.88 0.76
N LEU A 28 -10.48 -4.54 0.75
CA LEU A 28 -11.50 -3.70 1.38
C LEU A 28 -12.90 -3.94 0.77
N CYS A 29 -13.00 -3.91 -0.56
CA CYS A 29 -14.27 -4.11 -1.27
C CYS A 29 -14.87 -5.50 -1.03
N SER A 30 -14.06 -6.54 -0.98
CA SER A 30 -14.53 -7.92 -0.77
C SER A 30 -15.19 -8.11 0.59
N HIS A 31 -14.73 -7.40 1.63
CA HIS A 31 -15.33 -7.42 2.97
C HIS A 31 -16.61 -6.58 3.10
N MET A 32 -17.02 -5.90 2.03
CA MET A 32 -18.29 -5.14 1.98
C MET A 32 -19.39 -5.88 1.19
N THR A 33 -19.05 -6.96 0.48
CA THR A 33 -19.98 -7.66 -0.44
C THR A 33 -21.18 -8.30 0.27
N ASP A 34 -21.11 -8.54 1.57
CA ASP A 34 -22.24 -9.05 2.34
C ASP A 34 -23.36 -8.00 2.48
N ARG A 35 -23.03 -6.71 2.55
CA ARG A 35 -24.00 -5.62 2.72
C ARG A 35 -24.27 -4.84 1.42
N PHE A 36 -23.30 -4.73 0.53
CA PHE A 36 -23.39 -3.94 -0.69
C PHE A 36 -23.20 -4.79 -1.95
N ASP A 37 -23.82 -4.33 -3.04
CA ASP A 37 -23.52 -4.80 -4.39
C ASP A 37 -22.37 -3.96 -4.95
N VAL A 38 -21.14 -4.47 -4.78
CA VAL A 38 -19.91 -3.70 -5.02
C VAL A 38 -19.44 -3.85 -6.45
N THR A 39 -19.24 -2.70 -7.12
CA THR A 39 -18.60 -2.61 -8.44
C THR A 39 -17.36 -1.71 -8.34
N VAL A 40 -16.25 -2.16 -8.90
CA VAL A 40 -15.02 -1.36 -8.99
C VAL A 40 -14.76 -0.98 -10.45
N LEU A 41 -14.59 0.33 -10.70
CA LEU A 41 -14.24 0.89 -11.99
C LEU A 41 -12.76 1.29 -11.99
N VAL A 42 -11.96 0.65 -12.84
CA VAL A 42 -10.49 0.83 -12.90
C VAL A 42 -9.99 0.95 -14.34
N PRO A 43 -8.81 1.52 -14.58
CA PRO A 43 -8.22 1.54 -15.91
C PRO A 43 -7.94 0.13 -16.44
N ALA A 44 -8.05 -0.04 -17.74
CA ALA A 44 -7.65 -1.28 -18.41
C ALA A 44 -6.16 -1.59 -18.19
N ALA A 45 -5.85 -2.86 -18.11
CA ALA A 45 -4.50 -3.37 -17.88
C ALA A 45 -4.15 -4.50 -18.83
N PRO A 46 -2.89 -4.64 -19.25
CA PRO A 46 -2.48 -5.71 -20.16
C PRO A 46 -2.81 -7.09 -19.59
N GLY A 47 -3.49 -7.92 -20.39
CA GLY A 47 -3.87 -9.29 -20.03
C GLY A 47 -5.10 -9.42 -19.13
N ALA A 48 -5.62 -8.32 -18.59
CA ALA A 48 -6.83 -8.34 -17.77
C ALA A 48 -8.11 -8.36 -18.63
N LYS A 49 -9.18 -8.96 -18.10
CA LYS A 49 -10.52 -8.91 -18.71
C LYS A 49 -11.16 -7.56 -18.51
N ASP A 50 -11.91 -7.06 -19.49
CA ASP A 50 -12.65 -5.79 -19.39
C ASP A 50 -13.75 -5.85 -18.31
N ARG A 51 -14.33 -7.03 -18.09
CA ARG A 51 -15.33 -7.29 -17.05
C ARG A 51 -15.11 -8.67 -16.42
N GLU A 52 -15.14 -8.72 -15.13
CA GLU A 52 -15.03 -9.97 -14.36
C GLU A 52 -15.57 -9.82 -12.94
N VAL A 53 -15.59 -10.91 -12.19
CA VAL A 53 -15.84 -10.90 -10.74
C VAL A 53 -14.60 -11.43 -10.05
N LEU A 54 -14.05 -10.64 -9.12
CA LEU A 54 -12.93 -11.04 -8.27
C LEU A 54 -13.38 -10.99 -6.81
N GLU A 55 -13.36 -12.14 -6.13
CA GLU A 55 -13.70 -12.28 -4.72
C GLU A 55 -15.07 -11.62 -4.35
N GLY A 56 -16.08 -11.82 -5.20
CA GLY A 56 -17.43 -11.28 -5.03
C GLY A 56 -17.61 -9.84 -5.53
N VAL A 57 -16.54 -9.16 -5.91
CA VAL A 57 -16.55 -7.77 -6.41
C VAL A 57 -16.66 -7.76 -7.93
N ARG A 58 -17.62 -7.03 -8.49
CA ARG A 58 -17.69 -6.79 -9.94
C ARG A 58 -16.62 -5.78 -10.35
N VAL A 59 -15.81 -6.12 -11.34
CA VAL A 59 -14.73 -5.28 -11.87
C VAL A 59 -15.06 -4.88 -13.28
N ILE A 60 -15.03 -3.58 -13.53
CA ILE A 60 -15.18 -2.96 -14.87
C ILE A 60 -13.87 -2.24 -15.17
N ARG A 61 -13.21 -2.59 -16.28
CA ARG A 61 -11.99 -1.93 -16.74
C ARG A 61 -12.29 -1.06 -17.94
N TYR A 62 -11.96 0.22 -17.84
CA TYR A 62 -12.16 1.18 -18.92
C TYR A 62 -10.88 1.42 -19.71
N HIS A 63 -11.01 1.36 -21.02
CA HIS A 63 -9.94 1.74 -21.94
C HIS A 63 -9.86 3.26 -22.02
N TYR A 64 -8.63 3.78 -21.95
CA TYR A 64 -8.43 5.23 -21.94
C TYR A 64 -7.64 5.75 -23.14
N PHE A 65 -7.21 4.86 -24.06
CA PHE A 65 -6.55 5.27 -25.29
C PHE A 65 -7.00 4.40 -26.47
N PRO A 66 -7.16 4.97 -27.70
CA PRO A 66 -7.63 4.19 -28.86
C PRO A 66 -6.74 3.00 -29.21
N ILE A 67 -5.43 3.13 -29.00
CA ILE A 67 -4.45 2.05 -29.23
C ILE A 67 -4.15 1.37 -27.90
N ARG A 68 -4.83 0.25 -27.62
CA ARG A 68 -4.75 -0.48 -26.35
C ARG A 68 -3.33 -0.79 -25.88
N LYS A 69 -2.40 -1.16 -26.79
CA LYS A 69 -0.98 -1.42 -26.45
C LYS A 69 -0.25 -0.20 -25.89
N TRP A 70 -0.79 1.01 -26.02
CA TRP A 70 -0.22 2.24 -25.48
C TRP A 70 -0.81 2.61 -24.12
N GLU A 71 -1.77 1.87 -23.61
CA GLU A 71 -2.34 2.04 -22.26
C GLU A 71 -1.33 1.58 -21.18
N THR A 72 -0.21 2.30 -21.08
CA THR A 72 0.92 1.96 -20.21
C THR A 72 1.08 2.88 -19.00
N LEU A 73 0.06 3.72 -18.73
CA LEU A 73 0.12 4.74 -17.69
C LEU A 73 -0.15 4.19 -16.28
N CYS A 74 -1.10 3.24 -16.17
CA CYS A 74 -1.60 2.78 -14.87
C CYS A 74 -1.01 1.43 -14.43
N TYR A 75 -0.29 0.72 -15.32
CA TYR A 75 0.27 -0.60 -15.04
C TYR A 75 1.66 -0.77 -15.68
N PRO A 76 2.58 -1.52 -14.99
CA PRO A 76 2.50 -1.90 -13.57
C PRO A 76 2.72 -0.69 -12.65
N GLY A 77 2.06 -0.71 -11.48
CA GLY A 77 2.24 0.28 -10.43
C GLY A 77 1.53 1.61 -10.66
N ALA A 78 1.98 2.66 -9.98
CA ALA A 78 1.30 3.96 -9.92
C ALA A 78 1.64 4.89 -11.10
N ILE A 79 0.73 5.82 -11.42
CA ILE A 79 0.81 6.75 -12.56
C ILE A 79 2.09 7.60 -12.55
N VAL A 80 2.40 8.27 -11.43
CA VAL A 80 3.54 9.19 -11.35
C VAL A 80 4.88 8.50 -11.60
N PRO A 81 5.20 7.36 -10.96
CA PRO A 81 6.39 6.57 -11.30
C PRO A 81 6.47 6.20 -12.79
N ARG A 82 5.35 5.82 -13.41
CA ARG A 82 5.30 5.46 -14.83
C ARG A 82 5.64 6.64 -15.75
N ILE A 83 5.19 7.85 -15.39
CA ILE A 83 5.56 9.08 -16.12
C ILE A 83 7.05 9.38 -15.92
N LYS A 84 7.60 9.21 -14.69
CA LYS A 84 9.04 9.42 -14.43
C LYS A 84 9.92 8.46 -15.25
N GLU A 85 9.49 7.21 -15.44
CA GLU A 85 10.21 6.22 -16.28
C GLU A 85 10.24 6.63 -17.77
N LYS A 86 9.12 7.10 -18.31
CA LYS A 86 9.00 7.55 -19.72
C LYS A 86 8.13 8.78 -19.78
N LYS A 87 8.74 9.95 -19.89
CA LYS A 87 8.06 11.27 -19.89
C LYS A 87 6.96 11.40 -20.94
N ILE A 88 7.09 10.71 -22.09
CA ILE A 88 6.07 10.72 -23.16
C ILE A 88 4.70 10.24 -22.67
N ARG A 89 4.64 9.40 -21.61
CA ARG A 89 3.38 8.93 -21.04
C ARG A 89 2.49 10.02 -20.47
N ILE A 90 3.03 11.24 -20.25
CA ILE A 90 2.23 12.40 -19.81
C ILE A 90 1.12 12.75 -20.80
N VAL A 91 1.32 12.45 -22.08
CA VAL A 91 0.29 12.64 -23.13
C VAL A 91 -0.95 11.79 -22.90
N LEU A 92 -0.83 10.66 -22.20
CA LEU A 92 -1.95 9.76 -21.89
C LEU A 92 -2.83 10.29 -20.74
N VAL A 93 -2.35 11.24 -19.94
CA VAL A 93 -3.05 11.74 -18.75
C VAL A 93 -4.41 12.37 -19.12
N PRO A 94 -4.52 13.30 -20.10
CA PRO A 94 -5.81 13.85 -20.49
C PRO A 94 -6.82 12.78 -20.95
N PHE A 95 -6.34 11.77 -21.69
CA PHE A 95 -7.19 10.67 -22.16
C PHE A 95 -7.70 9.82 -20.99
N LEU A 96 -6.87 9.57 -19.99
CA LEU A 96 -7.27 8.86 -18.77
C LEU A 96 -8.42 9.61 -18.05
N PHE A 97 -8.27 10.94 -17.86
CA PHE A 97 -9.30 11.77 -17.23
C PHE A 97 -10.59 11.80 -18.02
N LEU A 98 -10.51 12.01 -19.32
CA LEU A 98 -11.70 12.06 -20.22
C LEU A 98 -12.40 10.70 -20.26
N SER A 99 -11.65 9.62 -20.38
CA SER A 99 -12.25 8.28 -20.42
C SER A 99 -12.93 7.95 -19.10
N LEU A 100 -12.30 8.23 -17.95
CA LEU A 100 -12.93 8.04 -16.63
C LEU A 100 -14.22 8.88 -16.52
N TYR A 101 -14.19 10.15 -16.97
CA TYR A 101 -15.36 11.02 -16.96
C TYR A 101 -16.52 10.43 -17.78
N PHE A 102 -16.28 9.99 -19.01
CA PHE A 102 -17.33 9.42 -19.86
C PHE A 102 -17.86 8.08 -19.35
N HIS A 103 -17.00 7.25 -18.73
CA HIS A 103 -17.45 5.99 -18.10
C HIS A 103 -18.31 6.27 -16.87
N LEU A 104 -17.92 7.20 -16.02
CA LEU A 104 -18.72 7.63 -14.89
C LEU A 104 -20.05 8.23 -15.34
N PHE A 105 -20.02 9.13 -16.33
CA PHE A 105 -21.24 9.74 -16.89
C PHE A 105 -22.29 8.70 -17.31
N LYS A 106 -21.84 7.58 -17.88
CA LYS A 106 -22.73 6.49 -18.34
C LYS A 106 -23.33 5.64 -17.22
N ILE A 107 -22.60 5.43 -16.12
CA ILE A 107 -22.98 4.43 -15.12
C ILE A 107 -23.36 5.03 -13.76
N LEU A 108 -22.99 6.27 -13.48
CA LEU A 108 -23.08 6.86 -12.15
C LEU A 108 -24.52 6.87 -11.58
N ALA A 109 -25.52 6.99 -12.45
CA ALA A 109 -26.94 6.98 -12.06
C ALA A 109 -27.40 5.66 -11.46
N ASP A 110 -26.74 4.55 -11.83
CA ASP A 110 -27.13 3.19 -11.42
C ASP A 110 -26.67 2.83 -10.00
N TYR A 111 -25.88 3.68 -9.34
CA TYR A 111 -25.28 3.40 -8.04
C TYR A 111 -25.82 4.33 -6.96
N ASP A 112 -25.97 3.82 -5.75
CA ASP A 112 -26.46 4.58 -4.60
C ASP A 112 -25.33 5.35 -3.91
N ILE A 113 -24.14 4.73 -3.81
CA ILE A 113 -22.98 5.22 -3.09
C ILE A 113 -21.76 5.24 -4.03
N ILE A 114 -20.96 6.30 -3.93
CA ILE A 114 -19.73 6.47 -4.71
C ILE A 114 -18.55 6.65 -3.78
N HIS A 115 -17.49 5.85 -3.99
CA HIS A 115 -16.24 5.99 -3.25
C HIS A 115 -15.06 6.11 -4.21
N ALA A 116 -14.38 7.24 -4.21
CA ALA A 116 -13.19 7.50 -5.01
C ALA A 116 -11.92 7.26 -4.19
N HIS A 117 -11.14 6.23 -4.52
CA HIS A 117 -9.79 6.06 -4.00
C HIS A 117 -8.81 6.91 -4.80
N TRP A 118 -8.00 7.71 -4.11
CA TRP A 118 -7.14 8.79 -4.58
C TRP A 118 -7.87 10.06 -5.03
N LEU A 119 -7.31 11.21 -4.64
CA LEU A 119 -7.79 12.51 -5.12
C LEU A 119 -7.61 12.65 -6.63
N ILE A 120 -6.50 12.09 -7.18
CA ILE A 120 -6.11 12.20 -8.59
C ILE A 120 -5.96 10.79 -9.19
N PRO A 121 -6.63 10.49 -10.30
CA PRO A 121 -7.62 11.27 -11.04
C PRO A 121 -9.06 11.12 -10.52
N GLN A 122 -9.36 10.09 -9.70
CA GLN A 122 -10.71 9.63 -9.38
C GLN A 122 -11.56 10.72 -8.70
N GLY A 123 -11.08 11.27 -7.59
CA GLY A 123 -11.80 12.30 -6.85
C GLY A 123 -12.00 13.59 -7.67
N ILE A 124 -10.95 14.03 -8.42
CA ILE A 124 -11.06 15.19 -9.30
C ILE A 124 -12.18 14.97 -10.34
N VAL A 125 -12.18 13.83 -11.03
CA VAL A 125 -13.20 13.54 -12.05
C VAL A 125 -14.58 13.44 -11.42
N GLN A 126 -14.71 12.76 -10.26
CA GLN A 126 -15.97 12.68 -9.54
C GLN A 126 -16.52 14.06 -9.15
N SER A 127 -15.65 15.02 -8.82
CA SER A 127 -16.05 16.38 -8.45
C SER A 127 -16.75 17.20 -9.55
N PHE A 128 -16.77 16.72 -10.79
CA PHE A 128 -17.52 17.34 -11.87
C PHE A 128 -18.99 16.89 -11.95
N PHE A 129 -19.35 15.85 -11.19
CA PHE A 129 -20.73 15.39 -11.05
C PHE A 129 -21.38 15.96 -9.79
N SER A 130 -22.73 15.98 -9.77
CA SER A 130 -23.51 16.44 -8.61
C SER A 130 -23.76 15.37 -7.56
N LYS A 131 -23.53 14.09 -7.92
CA LYS A 131 -23.77 12.97 -7.00
C LYS A 131 -22.81 12.99 -5.82
N PRO A 132 -23.29 12.88 -4.56
CA PRO A 132 -22.45 12.80 -3.37
C PRO A 132 -21.44 11.66 -3.44
N TYR A 133 -20.28 11.83 -2.85
CA TYR A 133 -19.23 10.82 -2.86
C TYR A 133 -18.31 10.91 -1.66
N VAL A 134 -17.73 9.77 -1.31
CA VAL A 134 -16.60 9.66 -0.39
C VAL A 134 -15.30 9.70 -1.19
N VAL A 135 -14.28 10.38 -0.68
CA VAL A 135 -12.94 10.33 -1.27
C VAL A 135 -11.89 9.96 -0.24
N THR A 136 -11.01 9.01 -0.58
CA THR A 136 -9.89 8.60 0.27
C THR A 136 -8.56 9.02 -0.32
N GLY A 137 -7.78 9.81 0.45
CA GLY A 137 -6.39 10.14 0.14
C GLY A 137 -5.42 9.08 0.64
N HIS A 138 -4.50 8.62 -0.23
CA HIS A 138 -3.59 7.51 0.07
C HIS A 138 -2.12 7.90 0.28
N GLY A 139 -1.73 9.11 -0.08
CA GLY A 139 -0.34 9.56 0.09
C GLY A 139 0.08 10.57 -0.98
N GLY A 140 0.79 10.16 -2.01
CA GLY A 140 1.30 11.04 -3.07
C GLY A 140 0.23 11.86 -3.79
N ASP A 141 -1.00 11.39 -3.85
CA ASP A 141 -2.16 12.12 -4.37
C ASP A 141 -2.54 13.33 -3.50
N VAL A 142 -2.26 13.28 -2.19
CA VAL A 142 -2.43 14.40 -1.25
C VAL A 142 -1.20 15.30 -1.26
N THR A 143 0.01 14.72 -1.08
CA THR A 143 1.25 15.44 -0.83
C THR A 143 1.90 16.03 -2.08
N SER A 144 1.70 15.40 -3.25
CA SER A 144 2.32 15.82 -4.52
C SER A 144 1.40 16.68 -5.37
N LEU A 145 1.97 17.36 -6.39
CA LEU A 145 1.22 18.15 -7.38
C LEU A 145 0.34 19.27 -6.78
N ASN A 146 0.82 19.89 -5.70
CA ASN A 146 0.10 20.96 -4.97
C ASN A 146 0.36 22.36 -5.54
N LYS A 147 0.44 22.50 -6.90
CA LYS A 147 0.66 23.77 -7.59
C LYS A 147 -0.34 23.95 -8.74
N GLY A 148 -0.61 25.21 -9.10
CA GLY A 148 -1.42 25.58 -10.27
C GLY A 148 -2.83 24.97 -10.26
N ILE A 149 -3.27 24.58 -11.46
CA ILE A 149 -4.64 24.07 -11.67
C ILE A 149 -4.93 22.77 -10.91
N LEU A 150 -3.94 21.88 -10.76
CA LEU A 150 -4.12 20.61 -10.04
C LEU A 150 -4.39 20.85 -8.56
N LYS A 151 -3.74 21.85 -7.92
CA LYS A 151 -4.07 22.26 -6.55
C LYS A 151 -5.51 22.71 -6.45
N ALA A 152 -5.96 23.58 -7.36
CA ALA A 152 -7.35 24.08 -7.36
C ALA A 152 -8.38 22.95 -7.55
N LEU A 153 -8.09 22.01 -8.46
CA LEU A 153 -8.96 20.85 -8.68
C LEU A 153 -9.01 19.90 -7.47
N LYS A 154 -7.89 19.69 -6.78
CA LYS A 154 -7.86 18.91 -5.53
C LYS A 154 -8.69 19.58 -4.43
N ILE A 155 -8.55 20.88 -4.25
CA ILE A 155 -9.36 21.65 -3.28
C ILE A 155 -10.85 21.55 -3.65
N LYS A 156 -11.20 21.67 -4.94
CA LYS A 156 -12.58 21.48 -5.41
C LYS A 156 -13.10 20.07 -5.09
N CYS A 157 -12.28 19.05 -5.34
CA CYS A 157 -12.61 17.65 -5.00
C CYS A 157 -12.90 17.50 -3.51
N LEU A 158 -12.00 17.96 -2.64
CA LEU A 158 -12.13 17.88 -1.20
C LEU A 158 -13.39 18.61 -0.67
N ARG A 159 -13.71 19.80 -1.24
CA ARG A 159 -14.88 20.60 -0.84
C ARG A 159 -16.21 20.02 -1.27
N LYS A 160 -16.23 19.29 -2.40
CA LYS A 160 -17.44 18.67 -2.95
C LYS A 160 -17.72 17.27 -2.42
N ALA A 161 -16.72 16.62 -1.85
CA ALA A 161 -16.91 15.33 -1.21
C ALA A 161 -17.83 15.46 0.00
N GLU A 162 -18.75 14.53 0.15
CA GLU A 162 -19.61 14.41 1.34
C GLU A 162 -18.77 13.98 2.54
N HIS A 163 -17.87 13.03 2.32
CA HIS A 163 -16.89 12.60 3.31
C HIS A 163 -15.49 12.53 2.71
N VAL A 164 -14.53 13.05 3.43
CA VAL A 164 -13.11 12.95 3.10
C VAL A 164 -12.45 12.03 4.12
N THR A 165 -11.77 11.00 3.65
CA THR A 165 -10.98 10.11 4.49
C THR A 165 -9.53 10.12 4.05
N VAL A 166 -8.62 9.81 4.96
CA VAL A 166 -7.19 9.65 4.70
C VAL A 166 -6.66 8.45 5.49
N VAL A 167 -5.57 7.88 5.03
CA VAL A 167 -5.06 6.63 5.62
C VAL A 167 -4.14 6.86 6.81
N SER A 168 -3.83 8.11 7.18
CA SER A 168 -2.97 8.43 8.34
C SER A 168 -3.20 9.84 8.89
N GLU A 169 -2.83 10.07 10.16
CA GLU A 169 -2.91 11.40 10.79
C GLU A 169 -1.99 12.42 10.10
N ASP A 170 -0.82 12.01 9.62
CA ASP A 170 0.05 12.89 8.81
C ASP A 170 -0.68 13.39 7.56
N LEU A 171 -1.35 12.51 6.84
CA LEU A 171 -2.13 12.91 5.66
C LEU A 171 -3.33 13.79 6.02
N LYS A 172 -3.93 13.63 7.20
CA LYS A 172 -4.97 14.54 7.70
C LYS A 172 -4.42 15.95 7.84
N GLY A 173 -3.26 16.11 8.47
CA GLY A 173 -2.56 17.39 8.55
C GLY A 173 -2.29 18.00 7.16
N LYS A 174 -1.82 17.18 6.21
CA LYS A 174 -1.55 17.61 4.82
C LYS A 174 -2.81 18.04 4.06
N VAL A 175 -3.95 17.39 4.28
CA VAL A 175 -5.23 17.83 3.71
C VAL A 175 -5.67 19.15 4.33
N GLN A 176 -5.49 19.35 5.65
CA GLN A 176 -5.80 20.59 6.32
C GLN A 176 -4.89 21.76 5.89
N GLU A 177 -3.61 21.51 5.62
CA GLU A 177 -2.72 22.50 4.99
C GLU A 177 -3.21 22.90 3.58
N LEU A 178 -3.76 21.95 2.81
CA LEU A 178 -4.26 22.19 1.46
C LEU A 178 -5.64 22.87 1.45
N ALA A 179 -6.52 22.49 2.36
CA ALA A 179 -7.91 22.93 2.49
C ALA A 179 -8.31 23.02 3.99
N PRO A 180 -7.98 24.12 4.70
CA PRO A 180 -8.11 24.23 6.15
C PRO A 180 -9.52 23.97 6.71
N GLN A 181 -10.56 24.18 5.90
CA GLN A 181 -11.96 23.95 6.30
C GLN A 181 -12.37 22.47 6.26
N ILE A 182 -11.52 21.59 5.72
CA ILE A 182 -11.81 20.15 5.63
C ILE A 182 -11.19 19.43 6.83
N CYS A 183 -12.01 18.64 7.52
CA CYS A 183 -11.57 17.78 8.61
C CYS A 183 -11.72 16.31 8.20
N PRO A 184 -10.68 15.68 7.62
CA PRO A 184 -10.78 14.29 7.17
C PRO A 184 -10.89 13.32 8.35
N SER A 185 -11.66 12.26 8.17
CA SER A 185 -11.60 11.09 9.06
C SER A 185 -10.38 10.23 8.72
N VAL A 186 -9.69 9.73 9.74
CA VAL A 186 -8.56 8.83 9.53
C VAL A 186 -9.06 7.38 9.56
N ILE A 187 -9.04 6.73 8.39
CA ILE A 187 -9.35 5.32 8.21
C ILE A 187 -8.21 4.70 7.40
N SER A 188 -7.34 3.97 8.08
CA SER A 188 -6.21 3.29 7.42
C SER A 188 -6.67 2.19 6.48
N MET A 189 -5.79 1.75 5.60
CA MET A 189 -5.98 0.45 4.94
C MET A 189 -5.83 -0.67 5.97
N GLY A 190 -6.46 -1.79 5.67
CA GLY A 190 -6.45 -2.96 6.54
C GLY A 190 -5.45 -4.03 6.12
N VAL A 191 -5.46 -5.10 6.88
CA VAL A 191 -4.84 -6.39 6.57
C VAL A 191 -5.85 -7.49 6.83
N ASP A 192 -5.80 -8.57 6.08
CA ASP A 192 -6.62 -9.75 6.35
C ASP A 192 -5.88 -10.63 7.37
N THR A 193 -6.19 -10.44 8.66
CA THR A 193 -5.55 -11.18 9.76
C THR A 193 -5.81 -12.67 9.71
N GLY A 194 -6.86 -13.12 9.02
CA GLY A 194 -7.15 -14.54 8.80
C GLY A 194 -6.28 -15.19 7.71
N LYS A 195 -5.71 -14.39 6.80
CA LYS A 195 -4.85 -14.89 5.72
C LYS A 195 -3.38 -15.00 6.12
N PHE A 196 -2.93 -14.21 7.08
CA PHE A 196 -1.54 -14.20 7.57
C PHE A 196 -1.45 -14.90 8.92
N GLY A 197 -0.30 -15.51 9.23
CA GLY A 197 -0.08 -16.15 10.52
C GLY A 197 0.96 -17.27 10.47
N ARG A 198 1.42 -17.71 11.65
CA ARG A 198 2.45 -18.75 11.81
C ARG A 198 2.05 -20.14 11.33
N GLN A 199 0.76 -20.40 11.05
CA GLN A 199 0.29 -21.64 10.43
C GLN A 199 0.89 -21.88 9.03
N HIS A 200 1.43 -20.86 8.39
CA HIS A 200 2.09 -20.95 7.09
C HIS A 200 3.61 -21.16 7.18
N TYR A 201 4.15 -21.34 8.38
CA TYR A 201 5.59 -21.54 8.59
C TYR A 201 6.10 -22.80 7.88
N VAL A 202 7.22 -22.66 7.18
CA VAL A 202 7.94 -23.76 6.53
C VAL A 202 9.39 -23.72 7.01
N PRO A 203 9.88 -24.78 7.66
CA PRO A 203 11.27 -24.85 8.11
C PRO A 203 12.25 -24.71 6.93
N ASP A 204 13.34 -23.99 7.14
CA ASP A 204 14.42 -23.76 6.16
C ASP A 204 13.93 -23.29 4.75
N TYR A 205 12.80 -22.58 4.72
CA TYR A 205 12.17 -22.11 3.46
C TYR A 205 13.13 -21.33 2.57
N PHE A 206 14.04 -20.60 3.16
CA PHE A 206 15.01 -19.78 2.43
C PHE A 206 16.34 -20.54 2.16
N GLY A 207 16.52 -21.77 2.62
CA GLY A 207 17.77 -22.52 2.56
C GLY A 207 18.85 -21.91 3.44
N GLN A 208 18.46 -21.35 4.59
CA GLN A 208 19.32 -20.60 5.51
C GLN A 208 20.17 -21.47 6.43
N LYS A 209 19.95 -22.79 6.46
CA LYS A 209 20.73 -23.74 7.28
C LYS A 209 20.85 -23.30 8.74
N SER A 210 19.73 -23.16 9.44
CA SER A 210 19.63 -22.69 10.84
C SER A 210 20.01 -21.22 11.12
N LYS A 211 20.46 -20.43 10.16
CA LYS A 211 20.64 -18.99 10.36
C LYS A 211 19.27 -18.29 10.52
N LYS A 212 19.23 -17.29 11.40
CA LYS A 212 18.05 -16.40 11.50
C LYS A 212 17.86 -15.58 10.23
N VAL A 213 16.62 -15.19 9.95
CA VAL A 213 16.23 -14.49 8.74
C VAL A 213 15.65 -13.13 9.05
N VAL A 214 16.27 -12.08 8.54
CA VAL A 214 15.72 -10.72 8.46
C VAL A 214 15.03 -10.57 7.13
N LEU A 215 13.76 -10.18 7.12
CA LEU A 215 12.93 -10.04 5.93
C LEU A 215 12.66 -8.58 5.62
N PHE A 216 12.80 -8.21 4.37
CA PHE A 216 12.26 -6.98 3.79
C PHE A 216 11.29 -7.34 2.65
N VAL A 217 10.13 -6.67 2.61
CA VAL A 217 9.15 -6.79 1.52
C VAL A 217 8.76 -5.39 1.05
N GLY A 218 8.90 -5.12 -0.24
CA GLY A 218 8.46 -3.85 -0.82
C GLY A 218 9.12 -3.48 -2.14
N ARG A 219 8.64 -2.37 -2.74
CA ARG A 219 9.25 -1.83 -3.96
C ARG A 219 10.68 -1.35 -3.68
N LEU A 220 11.64 -1.71 -4.52
CA LEU A 220 13.03 -1.28 -4.37
C LEU A 220 13.21 0.16 -4.88
N ALA A 221 12.81 1.12 -4.05
CA ALA A 221 12.83 2.55 -4.30
C ALA A 221 13.46 3.30 -3.12
N GLU A 222 13.90 4.55 -3.34
CA GLU A 222 14.65 5.34 -2.34
C GLU A 222 13.94 5.40 -0.99
N LYS A 223 12.64 5.71 -0.97
CA LYS A 223 11.87 5.82 0.27
C LYS A 223 11.78 4.55 1.12
N LYS A 224 12.10 3.39 0.55
CA LYS A 224 12.09 2.11 1.29
C LYS A 224 13.38 1.85 2.07
N GLY A 225 14.44 2.62 1.85
CA GLY A 225 15.65 2.64 2.66
C GLY A 225 16.46 1.35 2.69
N VAL A 226 16.28 0.43 1.73
CA VAL A 226 16.93 -0.90 1.70
C VAL A 226 18.46 -0.80 1.74
N THR A 227 19.04 0.28 1.20
CA THR A 227 20.48 0.53 1.28
C THR A 227 21.00 0.59 2.71
N TYR A 228 20.21 1.16 3.64
CA TYR A 228 20.59 1.22 5.08
C TYR A 228 20.47 -0.15 5.74
N LEU A 229 19.50 -0.96 5.34
CA LEU A 229 19.34 -2.33 5.83
C LEU A 229 20.53 -3.20 5.40
N ILE A 230 20.93 -3.16 4.14
CA ILE A 230 22.09 -3.91 3.65
C ILE A 230 23.36 -3.52 4.43
N ARG A 231 23.55 -2.21 4.72
CA ARG A 231 24.67 -1.75 5.56
C ARG A 231 24.60 -2.29 6.99
N ALA A 232 23.42 -2.29 7.61
CA ALA A 232 23.21 -2.81 8.96
C ALA A 232 23.52 -4.32 9.03
N MET A 233 23.19 -5.08 7.99
CA MET A 233 23.43 -6.52 7.93
C MET A 233 24.90 -6.92 7.89
N LYS A 234 25.83 -6.01 7.63
CA LYS A 234 27.26 -6.30 7.59
C LYS A 234 27.75 -6.94 8.90
N GLU A 235 27.22 -6.49 10.04
CA GLU A 235 27.63 -6.90 11.38
C GLU A 235 26.64 -7.83 12.09
N ILE A 236 25.56 -8.24 11.43
CA ILE A 236 24.52 -9.12 12.00
C ILE A 236 24.73 -10.54 11.47
N ASP A 237 24.82 -11.54 12.35
CA ASP A 237 24.89 -12.96 11.92
C ASP A 237 23.48 -13.51 11.62
N ALA A 238 22.94 -13.09 10.49
CA ALA A 238 21.65 -13.53 9.97
C ALA A 238 21.65 -13.40 8.44
N MET A 239 20.72 -14.09 7.75
CA MET A 239 20.45 -13.91 6.34
C MET A 239 19.47 -12.77 6.14
N LEU A 240 19.72 -11.90 5.17
CA LEU A 240 18.75 -10.92 4.69
C LEU A 240 18.01 -11.46 3.46
N VAL A 241 16.68 -11.51 3.53
CA VAL A 241 15.82 -11.83 2.39
C VAL A 241 15.12 -10.58 1.93
N ILE A 242 15.30 -10.21 0.66
CA ILE A 242 14.70 -9.05 0.03
C ILE A 242 13.67 -9.51 -1.01
N VAL A 243 12.41 -9.15 -0.77
CA VAL A 243 11.28 -9.44 -1.67
C VAL A 243 10.78 -8.16 -2.31
N GLY A 244 10.62 -8.19 -3.61
CA GLY A 244 10.15 -7.08 -4.42
C GLY A 244 11.07 -6.74 -5.57
N ASP A 245 10.66 -5.74 -6.33
CA ASP A 245 11.39 -5.21 -7.48
C ASP A 245 11.30 -3.69 -7.52
N GLY A 246 12.15 -3.05 -8.31
CA GLY A 246 12.13 -1.61 -8.43
C GLY A 246 13.39 -1.02 -9.05
N PRO A 247 13.41 0.33 -9.23
CA PRO A 247 14.49 1.00 -9.94
C PRO A 247 15.87 0.83 -9.30
N LEU A 248 15.95 0.61 -7.98
CA LEU A 248 17.23 0.45 -7.27
C LEU A 248 17.75 -0.98 -7.23
N ARG A 249 17.09 -1.95 -7.89
CA ARG A 249 17.47 -3.38 -7.80
C ARG A 249 18.94 -3.63 -8.10
N HIS A 250 19.46 -3.10 -9.21
CA HIS A 250 20.84 -3.33 -9.63
C HIS A 250 21.85 -2.70 -8.66
N GLU A 251 21.58 -1.50 -8.18
CA GLU A 251 22.40 -0.82 -7.18
C GLU A 251 22.44 -1.59 -5.85
N LEU A 252 21.29 -2.05 -5.35
CA LEU A 252 21.19 -2.82 -4.13
C LEU A 252 21.84 -4.21 -4.24
N GLN A 253 21.77 -4.84 -5.41
CA GLN A 253 22.46 -6.10 -5.67
C GLN A 253 23.99 -5.91 -5.69
N ALA A 254 24.49 -4.85 -6.30
CA ALA A 254 25.91 -4.50 -6.26
C ALA A 254 26.40 -4.26 -4.81
N GLN A 255 25.64 -3.46 -4.05
CA GLN A 255 25.93 -3.21 -2.64
C GLN A 255 25.91 -4.50 -1.79
N ALA A 256 24.95 -5.39 -2.03
CA ALA A 256 24.87 -6.68 -1.33
C ALA A 256 26.02 -7.62 -1.71
N GLY A 257 26.58 -7.49 -2.92
CA GLY A 257 27.74 -8.25 -3.36
C GLY A 257 29.05 -7.93 -2.61
N GLU A 258 29.08 -6.83 -1.86
CA GLU A 258 30.20 -6.49 -0.96
C GLU A 258 30.16 -7.27 0.37
N LEU A 259 29.06 -7.97 0.65
CA LEU A 259 28.89 -8.80 1.84
C LEU A 259 29.29 -10.25 1.56
N GLU A 260 29.37 -11.05 2.63
CA GLU A 260 29.62 -12.48 2.56
C GLU A 260 28.63 -13.17 1.59
N LYS A 261 29.15 -14.09 0.77
CA LYS A 261 28.33 -14.84 -0.22
C LYS A 261 27.19 -15.57 0.50
N GLY A 262 25.96 -15.33 0.01
CA GLY A 262 24.75 -15.92 0.58
C GLY A 262 24.15 -15.14 1.76
N LYS A 263 24.78 -14.03 2.18
CA LYS A 263 24.26 -13.16 3.25
C LYS A 263 22.96 -12.46 2.85
N VAL A 264 22.81 -12.12 1.58
CA VAL A 264 21.62 -11.44 1.03
C VAL A 264 21.02 -12.24 -0.11
N LYS A 265 19.70 -12.49 -0.04
CA LYS A 265 18.94 -13.21 -1.07
C LYS A 265 17.83 -12.32 -1.64
N PHE A 266 17.85 -12.07 -2.95
CA PHE A 266 16.81 -11.34 -3.66
C PHE A 266 15.82 -12.34 -4.29
N LEU A 267 14.54 -12.28 -3.91
CA LEU A 267 13.51 -13.19 -4.42
C LEU A 267 12.66 -12.61 -5.56
N GLY A 268 12.84 -11.31 -5.88
CA GLY A 268 11.98 -10.61 -6.84
C GLY A 268 10.57 -10.40 -6.32
N GLY A 269 9.65 -10.03 -7.23
CA GLY A 269 8.23 -9.87 -6.88
C GLY A 269 7.59 -11.21 -6.52
N LYS A 270 6.71 -11.21 -5.53
CA LYS A 270 6.00 -12.39 -5.02
C LYS A 270 4.51 -12.14 -4.95
N THR A 271 3.73 -13.19 -5.16
CA THR A 271 2.27 -13.17 -5.00
C THR A 271 1.89 -13.13 -3.51
N HIS A 272 0.67 -12.68 -3.20
CA HIS A 272 0.19 -12.68 -1.81
C HIS A 272 0.17 -14.09 -1.18
N GLU A 273 -0.07 -15.13 -1.97
CA GLU A 273 -0.01 -16.52 -1.47
C GLU A 273 1.41 -16.92 -1.08
N GLU A 274 2.42 -16.55 -1.88
CA GLU A 274 3.82 -16.79 -1.53
C GLU A 274 4.25 -15.94 -0.32
N LEU A 275 3.74 -14.70 -0.21
CA LEU A 275 4.07 -13.80 0.91
C LEU A 275 3.62 -14.37 2.26
N LYS A 276 2.50 -15.08 2.36
CA LYS A 276 2.07 -15.73 3.61
C LYS A 276 3.15 -16.66 4.18
N VAL A 277 3.72 -17.50 3.33
CA VAL A 277 4.79 -18.43 3.71
C VAL A 277 6.08 -17.67 4.02
N ILE A 278 6.41 -16.66 3.22
CA ILE A 278 7.61 -15.84 3.38
C ILE A 278 7.61 -15.10 4.72
N PHE A 279 6.51 -14.41 5.06
CA PHE A 279 6.38 -13.73 6.35
C PHE A 279 6.43 -14.72 7.51
N ALA A 280 5.68 -15.83 7.42
CA ALA A 280 5.63 -16.83 8.48
C ALA A 280 6.99 -17.51 8.73
N SER A 281 7.87 -17.61 7.72
CA SER A 281 9.14 -18.36 7.79
C SER A 281 10.34 -17.47 8.11
N ALA A 282 10.15 -16.16 8.34
CA ALA A 282 11.19 -15.24 8.77
C ALA A 282 11.20 -15.04 10.30
N ASP A 283 12.26 -14.44 10.83
CA ASP A 283 12.45 -14.19 12.26
C ASP A 283 12.22 -12.72 12.64
N VAL A 284 12.61 -11.77 11.80
CA VAL A 284 12.42 -10.32 12.03
C VAL A 284 12.03 -9.65 10.71
N PHE A 285 11.05 -8.76 10.75
CA PHE A 285 10.71 -7.90 9.62
C PHE A 285 11.38 -6.53 9.77
N ALA A 286 12.03 -6.05 8.71
CA ALA A 286 12.68 -4.75 8.70
C ALA A 286 12.03 -3.80 7.69
N ALA A 287 11.55 -2.65 8.16
CA ALA A 287 10.97 -1.58 7.35
C ALA A 287 11.77 -0.27 7.52
N PRO A 288 12.97 -0.15 6.94
CA PRO A 288 13.90 0.96 7.14
C PRO A 288 13.54 2.19 6.29
N SER A 289 12.25 2.49 6.16
CA SER A 289 11.73 3.55 5.30
C SER A 289 12.32 4.91 5.65
N VAL A 290 12.45 5.77 4.63
CA VAL A 290 13.03 7.11 4.77
C VAL A 290 12.24 8.10 3.94
N THR A 291 12.36 9.37 4.27
CA THR A 291 11.95 10.46 3.38
C THR A 291 12.88 10.51 2.18
N ALA A 292 12.35 10.32 0.98
CA ALA A 292 13.10 10.41 -0.27
C ALA A 292 13.49 11.87 -0.59
N LYS A 293 14.47 12.06 -1.48
CA LYS A 293 14.96 13.40 -1.85
C LYS A 293 13.89 14.32 -2.45
N ASP A 294 12.87 13.73 -3.07
CA ASP A 294 11.72 14.48 -3.63
C ASP A 294 10.59 14.71 -2.62
N GLY A 295 10.80 14.34 -1.34
CA GLY A 295 9.82 14.45 -0.25
C GLY A 295 8.79 13.32 -0.19
N ASP A 296 8.90 12.29 -1.06
CA ASP A 296 8.01 11.12 -1.01
C ASP A 296 8.28 10.29 0.26
N GLN A 297 7.21 9.96 0.98
CA GLN A 297 7.24 9.19 2.23
C GLN A 297 6.24 8.03 2.17
N GLU A 298 6.37 7.12 3.12
CA GLU A 298 5.34 6.11 3.34
C GLU A 298 4.07 6.74 3.93
N GLY A 299 2.90 6.29 3.44
CA GLY A 299 1.65 6.50 4.17
C GLY A 299 1.62 5.58 5.39
N LEU A 300 0.77 4.57 5.37
CA LEU A 300 0.82 3.46 6.32
C LEU A 300 1.14 2.18 5.52
N PRO A 301 2.34 1.60 5.64
CA PRO A 301 2.76 0.49 4.78
C PRO A 301 2.04 -0.81 5.17
N THR A 302 1.20 -1.34 4.29
CA THR A 302 0.44 -2.58 4.51
C THR A 302 1.34 -3.78 4.81
N VAL A 303 2.55 -3.82 4.24
CA VAL A 303 3.53 -4.90 4.49
C VAL A 303 3.98 -4.98 5.96
N VAL A 304 3.95 -3.87 6.69
CA VAL A 304 4.21 -3.86 8.15
C VAL A 304 3.05 -4.52 8.88
N MET A 305 1.82 -4.21 8.49
CA MET A 305 0.62 -4.86 9.05
C MET A 305 0.58 -6.35 8.72
N GLU A 306 1.00 -6.75 7.52
CA GLU A 306 1.11 -8.15 7.10
C GLU A 306 2.17 -8.91 7.93
N ALA A 307 3.31 -8.28 8.23
CA ALA A 307 4.33 -8.84 9.11
C ALA A 307 3.78 -9.05 10.54
N MET A 308 3.16 -8.02 11.12
CA MET A 308 2.54 -8.10 12.46
C MET A 308 1.45 -9.17 12.51
N ALA A 309 0.57 -9.26 11.48
CA ALA A 309 -0.46 -10.27 11.37
C ALA A 309 0.12 -11.70 11.25
N SER A 310 1.33 -11.82 10.69
CA SER A 310 2.07 -13.09 10.61
C SER A 310 2.75 -13.48 11.92
N GLY A 311 2.69 -12.63 12.96
CA GLY A 311 3.42 -12.82 14.21
C GLY A 311 4.94 -12.67 14.01
N LEU A 312 5.35 -11.79 13.12
CA LEU A 312 6.74 -11.51 12.79
C LEU A 312 7.11 -10.14 13.36
N PRO A 313 7.96 -10.05 14.40
CA PRO A 313 8.25 -8.79 15.06
C PRO A 313 8.95 -7.80 14.15
N VAL A 314 8.59 -6.52 14.32
CA VAL A 314 8.94 -5.45 13.38
C VAL A 314 10.01 -4.53 13.95
N VAL A 315 11.04 -4.26 13.12
CA VAL A 315 11.96 -3.12 13.29
C VAL A 315 11.71 -2.14 12.15
N ALA A 316 11.37 -0.90 12.45
CA ALA A 316 11.04 0.09 11.44
C ALA A 316 11.68 1.46 11.72
N SER A 317 11.74 2.32 10.69
CA SER A 317 12.15 3.72 10.88
C SER A 317 10.96 4.60 11.29
N ARG A 318 11.22 5.68 12.04
CA ARG A 318 10.26 6.75 12.34
C ARG A 318 10.01 7.60 11.09
N SER A 319 9.34 7.02 10.09
CA SER A 319 9.08 7.64 8.80
C SER A 319 7.59 7.60 8.44
N GLY A 320 7.05 8.71 7.97
CA GLY A 320 5.66 8.81 7.51
C GLY A 320 4.65 8.34 8.54
N GLY A 321 3.74 7.45 8.14
CA GLY A 321 2.68 6.91 9.02
C GLY A 321 3.11 5.75 9.93
N ILE A 322 4.35 5.26 9.86
CA ILE A 322 4.82 4.12 10.66
C ILE A 322 4.65 4.34 12.17
N PRO A 323 4.99 5.54 12.74
CA PRO A 323 4.81 5.79 14.18
C PRO A 323 3.36 5.79 14.67
N GLN A 324 2.37 5.78 13.77
CA GLN A 324 0.96 5.62 14.16
C GLN A 324 0.58 4.15 14.38
N LEU A 325 1.30 3.23 13.75
CA LEU A 325 1.10 1.80 13.88
C LEU A 325 1.99 1.19 14.98
N ILE A 326 3.23 1.68 15.09
CA ILE A 326 4.25 1.11 15.98
C ILE A 326 4.55 2.09 17.11
N THR A 327 4.32 1.62 18.33
CA THR A 327 4.79 2.25 19.58
C THR A 327 6.09 1.55 20.00
N ASP A 328 7.18 2.33 20.00
CA ASP A 328 8.54 1.84 20.24
C ASP A 328 8.67 1.07 21.57
N GLY A 329 9.22 -0.12 21.52
CA GLY A 329 9.40 -1.02 22.65
C GLY A 329 8.13 -1.70 23.17
N VAL A 330 6.95 -1.38 22.58
CA VAL A 330 5.67 -1.98 22.96
C VAL A 330 5.23 -3.03 21.92
N ASN A 331 5.00 -2.63 20.68
CA ASN A 331 4.56 -3.49 19.57
C ASN A 331 5.48 -3.42 18.36
N GLY A 332 6.76 -3.22 18.57
CA GLY A 332 7.82 -3.14 17.58
C GLY A 332 8.96 -2.27 18.08
N LEU A 333 10.05 -2.19 17.32
CA LEU A 333 11.17 -1.31 17.62
C LEU A 333 11.31 -0.25 16.51
N LEU A 334 11.48 1.00 16.93
CA LEU A 334 11.68 2.12 16.02
C LEU A 334 13.13 2.62 16.06
N CYS A 335 13.63 3.03 14.90
CA CYS A 335 14.89 3.75 14.76
C CYS A 335 14.69 5.05 13.99
N GLU A 336 15.61 5.98 14.11
CA GLU A 336 15.62 7.18 13.30
C GLU A 336 15.91 6.85 11.83
N GLU A 337 15.35 7.64 10.90
CA GLU A 337 15.61 7.48 9.47
C GLU A 337 17.11 7.49 9.18
N LYS A 338 17.58 6.60 8.31
CA LYS A 338 18.98 6.50 7.86
C LYS A 338 19.99 6.12 8.97
N ASN A 339 19.52 5.83 10.17
CA ASN A 339 20.40 5.45 11.28
C ASN A 339 20.73 3.93 11.26
N VAL A 340 21.80 3.61 10.52
CA VAL A 340 22.25 2.22 10.33
C VAL A 340 22.59 1.55 11.67
N ARG A 341 23.17 2.29 12.64
CA ARG A 341 23.54 1.75 13.95
C ARG A 341 22.31 1.34 14.75
N GLN A 342 21.33 2.24 14.91
CA GLN A 342 20.08 1.89 15.62
C GLN A 342 19.35 0.75 14.94
N LEU A 343 19.29 0.74 13.60
CA LEU A 343 18.66 -0.34 12.84
C LEU A 343 19.35 -1.68 13.13
N LYS A 344 20.69 -1.72 13.10
CA LYS A 344 21.48 -2.90 13.46
C LYS A 344 21.20 -3.35 14.90
N ASP A 345 21.29 -2.43 15.85
CA ASP A 345 21.15 -2.74 17.28
C ASP A 345 19.74 -3.28 17.58
N ASN A 346 18.69 -2.70 16.99
CA ASN A 346 17.31 -3.17 17.15
C ASN A 346 17.08 -4.55 16.52
N ILE A 347 17.60 -4.81 15.33
CA ILE A 347 17.52 -6.14 14.70
C ILE A 347 18.25 -7.17 15.54
N SER A 348 19.50 -6.87 15.95
CA SER A 348 20.30 -7.79 16.80
C SER A 348 19.63 -8.09 18.12
N LYS A 349 18.98 -7.09 18.73
CA LYS A 349 18.23 -7.26 19.98
C LYS A 349 17.08 -8.27 19.80
N LEU A 350 16.27 -8.15 18.74
CA LEU A 350 15.16 -9.08 18.47
C LEU A 350 15.64 -10.49 18.11
N LEU A 351 16.79 -10.62 17.47
CA LEU A 351 17.34 -11.94 17.13
C LEU A 351 17.91 -12.69 18.34
N ASN A 352 18.29 -11.99 19.43
CA ASN A 352 18.99 -12.56 20.59
C ASN A 352 18.19 -12.50 21.90
N ASP A 353 17.08 -11.76 21.96
CA ASP A 353 16.22 -11.59 23.14
C ASP A 353 14.84 -12.20 22.88
N GLU A 354 14.68 -13.46 23.28
CA GLU A 354 13.47 -14.25 23.06
C GLU A 354 12.28 -13.71 23.88
N GLU A 355 12.53 -13.19 25.09
CA GLU A 355 11.48 -12.60 25.93
C GLU A 355 10.91 -11.34 25.29
N LEU A 356 11.79 -10.44 24.84
CA LEU A 356 11.39 -9.25 24.09
C LEU A 356 10.62 -9.64 22.82
N TYR A 357 11.11 -10.62 22.05
CA TYR A 357 10.48 -11.13 20.85
C TYR A 357 9.02 -11.49 21.12
N HIS A 358 8.76 -12.38 22.07
CA HIS A 358 7.41 -12.85 22.38
C HIS A 358 6.51 -11.74 22.92
N ARG A 359 7.02 -10.85 23.74
CA ARG A 359 6.28 -9.71 24.27
C ARG A 359 5.81 -8.78 23.14
N LEU A 360 6.69 -8.43 22.20
CA LEU A 360 6.33 -7.57 21.07
C LEU A 360 5.27 -8.23 20.17
N VAL A 361 5.44 -9.50 19.84
CA VAL A 361 4.48 -10.24 19.00
C VAL A 361 3.08 -10.29 19.63
N GLU A 362 2.98 -10.46 20.95
CA GLU A 362 1.66 -10.44 21.62
C GLU A 362 0.99 -9.05 21.55
N GLU A 363 1.75 -7.97 21.72
CA GLU A 363 1.21 -6.60 21.58
C GLU A 363 0.92 -6.24 20.11
N GLU A 364 1.70 -6.75 19.15
CA GLU A 364 1.43 -6.64 17.72
C GLU A 364 0.07 -7.25 17.36
N LYS A 365 -0.25 -8.45 17.87
CA LYS A 365 -1.54 -9.12 17.64
C LYS A 365 -2.72 -8.27 18.13
N LYS A 366 -2.60 -7.66 19.31
CA LYS A 366 -3.63 -6.76 19.86
C LYS A 366 -3.79 -5.53 18.98
N THR A 367 -2.68 -4.93 18.56
CA THR A 367 -2.68 -3.74 17.71
C THR A 367 -3.34 -4.04 16.37
N ILE A 368 -2.90 -5.14 15.70
CA ILE A 368 -3.30 -5.42 14.33
C ILE A 368 -4.77 -5.83 14.19
N SER A 369 -5.42 -6.29 15.28
CA SER A 369 -6.85 -6.57 15.29
C SER A 369 -7.71 -5.35 14.94
N ASN A 370 -7.25 -4.14 15.26
CA ASN A 370 -7.93 -2.88 14.92
C ASN A 370 -7.78 -2.52 13.43
N TYR A 371 -6.87 -3.17 12.73
CA TYR A 371 -6.58 -2.98 11.31
C TYR A 371 -7.08 -4.16 10.45
N ASP A 372 -7.83 -5.10 11.03
CA ASP A 372 -8.47 -6.16 10.23
C ASP A 372 -9.45 -5.55 9.22
N TYR A 373 -9.47 -6.05 7.99
CA TYR A 373 -10.37 -5.53 6.95
C TYR A 373 -11.83 -5.54 7.33
N ARG A 374 -12.30 -6.46 8.20
CA ARG A 374 -13.67 -6.46 8.70
C ARG A 374 -13.95 -5.21 9.53
N THR A 375 -13.00 -4.84 10.41
CA THR A 375 -13.09 -3.63 11.23
C THR A 375 -13.03 -2.37 10.34
N ILE A 376 -12.08 -2.33 9.40
CA ILE A 376 -11.93 -1.18 8.49
C ILE A 376 -13.15 -1.04 7.56
N ALA A 377 -13.64 -2.12 6.98
CA ALA A 377 -14.87 -2.12 6.18
C ALA A 377 -16.08 -1.63 7.00
N GLY A 378 -16.19 -2.06 8.27
CA GLY A 378 -17.22 -1.56 9.18
C GLY A 378 -17.22 -0.04 9.30
N ARG A 379 -16.05 0.58 9.53
CA ARG A 379 -15.91 2.05 9.62
C ARG A 379 -16.32 2.77 8.32
N TYR A 380 -16.01 2.20 7.16
CA TYR A 380 -16.48 2.76 5.89
C TYR A 380 -17.99 2.59 5.69
N MET A 381 -18.55 1.43 6.11
CA MET A 381 -19.98 1.20 6.03
C MET A 381 -20.78 2.18 6.87
N GLU A 382 -20.28 2.61 8.04
CA GLU A 382 -20.86 3.69 8.86
C GLU A 382 -20.88 5.03 8.14
N ILE A 383 -19.90 5.31 7.27
CA ILE A 383 -19.87 6.53 6.46
C ILE A 383 -20.87 6.46 5.29
N TYR A 384 -21.18 5.26 4.80
CA TYR A 384 -22.07 5.06 3.66
C TYR A 384 -23.56 5.02 4.04
N GLU A 385 -23.88 4.86 5.31
CA GLU A 385 -25.26 4.86 5.83
C GLU A 385 -25.82 6.26 5.98
#